data_0148e7543365bad21ca0406ab98bb54b
#
_entry.id   0148e7543365bad21ca0406ab98bb54b
#
_cell.length_a   1.000
_cell.length_b   1.000
_cell.length_c   1.000
_cell.angle_alpha   90.00
_cell.angle_beta   90.00
_cell.angle_gamma   90.00
#
_symmetry.space_group_name_H-M   'P 1'
#
loop_
_entity.id
_entity.type
_entity.pdbx_description
1 polymer ?
#
loop_
_entity_poly.entity_id
_entity_poly.type
_entity_poly.pdbx_seq_one_letter_code
_entity_poly.pdbx_strand_id
1 'polypeptide(L)'
;ACRVWIYAVKPQNMREVVASTRSWIRPDTLVISIAAGIAADTLSEWLGEPSAPWQKLVRCMPNTPALVGAGVTGLTALPAVDANDRELATRLLKAVGEVVWVDDDAALDAVTALSGSGPAYVFLFLEAMIAGGLALGLDAQQARKLALGTFAGATKLAAQSDESPTVL
;
A
#
# COMPACT_ATOMS: atom_id res chain seq x y z
N ALA A 1 8.62 -15.83 -20.73
CA ALA A 1 8.79 -14.39 -20.54
C ALA A 1 7.59 -13.86 -19.76
N CYS A 2 7.84 -13.10 -18.72
CA CYS A 2 6.76 -12.60 -17.85
C CYS A 2 6.36 -11.19 -18.31
N ARG A 3 5.06 -10.91 -18.33
CA ARG A 3 4.52 -9.60 -18.72
C ARG A 3 4.61 -8.60 -17.57
N VAL A 4 4.58 -9.09 -16.33
CA VAL A 4 4.68 -8.27 -15.11
C VAL A 4 5.76 -8.82 -14.23
N TRP A 5 6.58 -7.94 -13.67
CA TRP A 5 7.60 -8.26 -12.67
C TRP A 5 7.33 -7.47 -11.40
N ILE A 6 7.16 -8.15 -10.27
CA ILE A 6 6.85 -7.50 -9.00
C ILE A 6 8.04 -7.62 -8.04
N TYR A 7 8.55 -6.47 -7.60
CA TYR A 7 9.53 -6.40 -6.53
C TYR A 7 8.83 -6.27 -5.18
N ALA A 8 8.83 -7.37 -4.43
CA ALA A 8 8.25 -7.50 -3.09
C ALA A 8 9.32 -7.85 -2.06
N VAL A 9 10.45 -7.15 -2.11
CA VAL A 9 11.59 -7.35 -1.21
C VAL A 9 11.77 -6.16 -0.29
N LYS A 10 12.46 -6.36 0.84
CA LYS A 10 12.75 -5.26 1.78
C LYS A 10 13.59 -4.18 1.08
N PRO A 11 13.38 -2.88 1.36
CA PRO A 11 14.09 -1.78 0.70
C PRO A 11 15.61 -1.91 0.73
N GLN A 12 16.19 -2.36 1.84
CA GLN A 12 17.64 -2.53 1.99
C GLN A 12 18.25 -3.58 1.05
N ASN A 13 17.45 -4.54 0.56
CA ASN A 13 17.91 -5.58 -0.36
C ASN A 13 17.60 -5.25 -1.83
N MET A 14 16.83 -4.20 -2.09
CA MET A 14 16.28 -3.91 -3.42
C MET A 14 17.38 -3.73 -4.47
N ARG A 15 18.43 -2.96 -4.16
CA ARG A 15 19.51 -2.68 -5.11
C ARG A 15 20.22 -3.95 -5.58
N GLU A 16 20.50 -4.85 -4.66
CA GLU A 16 21.16 -6.14 -4.96
C GLU A 16 20.24 -7.05 -5.79
N VAL A 17 18.95 -7.12 -5.40
CA VAL A 17 17.97 -7.94 -6.12
C VAL A 17 17.74 -7.41 -7.53
N VAL A 18 17.62 -6.09 -7.71
CA VAL A 18 17.53 -5.49 -9.04
C VAL A 18 18.76 -5.80 -9.88
N ALA A 19 19.96 -5.61 -9.34
CA ALA A 19 21.21 -5.90 -10.06
C ALA A 19 21.30 -7.36 -10.53
N SER A 20 20.82 -8.31 -9.74
CA SER A 20 20.84 -9.75 -10.07
C SER A 20 19.73 -10.19 -11.02
N THR A 21 18.63 -9.42 -11.14
CA THR A 21 17.44 -9.84 -11.88
C THR A 21 17.12 -9.01 -13.11
N ARG A 22 17.68 -7.79 -13.25
CA ARG A 22 17.35 -6.86 -14.36
C ARG A 22 17.58 -7.48 -15.74
N SER A 23 18.56 -8.36 -15.91
CA SER A 23 18.83 -9.04 -17.18
C SER A 23 17.72 -10.01 -17.63
N TRP A 24 16.79 -10.37 -16.74
CA TRP A 24 15.66 -11.24 -17.04
C TRP A 24 14.40 -10.45 -17.44
N ILE A 25 14.42 -9.12 -17.21
CA ILE A 25 13.29 -8.23 -17.50
C ILE A 25 13.38 -7.81 -18.96
N ARG A 26 12.28 -7.91 -19.70
CA ARG A 26 12.22 -7.56 -21.11
C ARG A 26 11.74 -6.10 -21.27
N PRO A 27 12.09 -5.42 -22.37
CA PRO A 27 11.70 -4.02 -22.57
C PRO A 27 10.20 -3.72 -22.49
N ASP A 28 9.35 -4.72 -22.73
CA ASP A 28 7.89 -4.63 -22.68
C ASP A 28 7.29 -5.00 -21.30
N THR A 29 8.12 -5.43 -20.34
CA THR A 29 7.67 -5.85 -19.01
C THR A 29 7.25 -4.66 -18.17
N LEU A 30 6.04 -4.70 -17.61
CA LEU A 30 5.62 -3.80 -16.55
C LEU A 30 6.31 -4.19 -15.24
N VAL A 31 7.06 -3.28 -14.66
CA VAL A 31 7.65 -3.46 -13.33
C VAL A 31 6.76 -2.80 -12.28
N ILE A 32 6.47 -3.53 -11.22
CA ILE A 32 5.73 -3.04 -10.05
C ILE A 32 6.62 -3.17 -8.82
N SER A 33 6.76 -2.11 -8.04
CA SER A 33 7.47 -2.14 -6.75
C SER A 33 6.53 -1.82 -5.60
N ILE A 34 6.55 -2.65 -4.56
CA ILE A 34 5.86 -2.39 -3.28
C ILE A 34 6.81 -1.98 -2.16
N ALA A 35 8.06 -1.65 -2.49
CA ALA A 35 9.05 -1.25 -1.49
C ALA A 35 8.86 0.20 -1.04
N ALA A 36 8.72 0.40 0.25
CA ALA A 36 8.68 1.74 0.83
C ALA A 36 10.04 2.46 0.73
N GLY A 37 10.01 3.79 0.59
CA GLY A 37 11.20 4.64 0.69
C GLY A 37 12.18 4.57 -0.49
N ILE A 38 11.80 3.95 -1.62
CA ILE A 38 12.61 3.95 -2.84
C ILE A 38 11.82 4.70 -3.92
N ALA A 39 12.35 5.85 -4.35
CA ALA A 39 11.72 6.68 -5.36
C ALA A 39 11.65 5.97 -6.73
N ALA A 40 10.65 6.34 -7.54
CA ALA A 40 10.46 5.77 -8.88
C ALA A 40 11.69 6.01 -9.76
N ASP A 41 12.25 7.21 -9.73
CA ASP A 41 13.45 7.56 -10.52
C ASP A 41 14.65 6.71 -10.12
N THR A 42 14.89 6.54 -8.81
CA THR A 42 15.97 5.70 -8.29
C THR A 42 15.85 4.25 -8.77
N LEU A 43 14.65 3.69 -8.71
CA LEU A 43 14.42 2.31 -9.16
C LEU A 43 14.51 2.20 -10.69
N SER A 44 14.03 3.21 -11.41
CA SER A 44 14.15 3.34 -12.87
C SER A 44 15.61 3.32 -13.33
N GLU A 45 16.49 4.08 -12.66
CA GLU A 45 17.93 4.07 -12.91
C GLU A 45 18.60 2.72 -12.64
N TRP A 46 18.22 2.05 -11.54
CA TRP A 46 18.80 0.73 -11.22
C TRP A 46 18.37 -0.36 -12.21
N LEU A 47 17.16 -0.26 -12.75
CA LEU A 47 16.60 -1.22 -13.70
C LEU A 47 17.12 -1.02 -15.12
N GLY A 48 17.34 0.24 -15.51
CA GLY A 48 17.78 0.62 -16.84
C GLY A 48 19.31 0.78 -16.96
N GLU A 49 19.69 1.49 -18.00
CA GLU A 49 21.06 1.96 -18.22
C GLU A 49 21.13 3.47 -17.96
N PRO A 50 22.30 4.06 -17.66
CA PRO A 50 22.43 5.48 -17.34
C PRO A 50 21.85 6.43 -18.38
N SER A 51 21.91 6.03 -19.67
CA SER A 51 21.35 6.79 -20.80
C SER A 51 19.90 6.42 -21.16
N ALA A 52 19.36 5.37 -20.56
CA ALA A 52 18.04 4.82 -20.87
C ALA A 52 17.42 4.18 -19.60
N PRO A 53 17.00 5.00 -18.62
CA PRO A 53 16.37 4.52 -17.41
C PRO A 53 15.04 3.81 -17.72
N TRP A 54 14.67 2.86 -16.88
CA TRP A 54 13.47 2.05 -17.08
C TRP A 54 12.19 2.86 -16.88
N GLN A 55 11.33 2.92 -17.89
CA GLN A 55 10.16 3.79 -17.86
C GLN A 55 8.81 3.09 -17.59
N LYS A 56 8.73 1.77 -17.78
CA LYS A 56 7.50 0.99 -17.48
C LYS A 56 7.47 0.55 -16.02
N LEU A 57 7.32 1.50 -15.11
CA LEU A 57 7.41 1.31 -13.66
C LEU A 57 6.20 1.90 -12.94
N VAL A 58 5.56 1.08 -12.10
CA VAL A 58 4.54 1.48 -11.12
C VAL A 58 5.11 1.31 -9.72
N ARG A 59 5.07 2.37 -8.91
CA ARG A 59 5.28 2.28 -7.47
C ARG A 59 3.96 2.09 -6.76
N CYS A 60 3.99 1.22 -5.75
CA CYS A 60 2.83 0.92 -4.93
C CYS A 60 3.19 1.01 -3.45
N MET A 61 2.25 1.50 -2.68
CA MET A 61 2.34 1.52 -1.22
C MET A 61 1.12 0.80 -0.62
N PRO A 62 1.18 -0.53 -0.48
CA PRO A 62 0.16 -1.31 0.23
C PRO A 62 0.28 -1.11 1.74
N ASN A 63 -0.74 -1.56 2.47
CA ASN A 63 -0.70 -1.63 3.93
C ASN A 63 -1.01 -3.04 4.44
N THR A 64 -0.76 -3.29 5.73
CA THR A 64 -0.86 -4.63 6.33
C THR A 64 -2.24 -5.29 6.27
N PRO A 65 -3.40 -4.58 6.27
CA PRO A 65 -4.69 -5.22 6.07
C PRO A 65 -4.86 -5.97 4.73
N ALA A 66 -3.96 -5.77 3.77
CA ALA A 66 -3.88 -6.58 2.55
C ALA A 66 -3.77 -8.10 2.84
N LEU A 67 -3.20 -8.49 3.99
CA LEU A 67 -3.10 -9.89 4.43
C LEU A 67 -4.46 -10.57 4.63
N VAL A 68 -5.51 -9.79 4.82
CA VAL A 68 -6.90 -10.27 4.97
C VAL A 68 -7.83 -9.76 3.86
N GLY A 69 -7.26 -9.28 2.75
CA GLY A 69 -8.02 -8.79 1.61
C GLY A 69 -8.73 -7.43 1.83
N ALA A 70 -8.34 -6.70 2.88
CA ALA A 70 -8.91 -5.40 3.27
C ALA A 70 -7.86 -4.28 3.26
N GLY A 71 -6.85 -4.40 2.39
CA GLY A 71 -5.80 -3.40 2.24
C GLY A 71 -6.28 -2.15 1.51
N VAL A 72 -5.47 -1.09 1.59
CA VAL A 72 -5.53 0.05 0.70
C VAL A 72 -4.13 0.25 0.12
N THR A 73 -4.04 0.33 -1.20
CA THR A 73 -2.78 0.50 -1.91
C THR A 73 -2.79 1.79 -2.71
N GLY A 74 -1.90 2.71 -2.39
CA GLY A 74 -1.61 3.85 -3.27
C GLY A 74 -0.70 3.42 -4.42
N LEU A 75 -0.94 3.97 -5.62
CA LEU A 75 -0.14 3.73 -6.81
C LEU A 75 0.27 5.05 -7.47
N THR A 76 1.50 5.10 -7.96
CA THR A 76 1.95 6.10 -8.92
C THR A 76 2.74 5.42 -10.04
N ALA A 77 2.87 6.06 -11.19
CA ALA A 77 3.52 5.47 -12.35
C ALA A 77 4.37 6.47 -13.12
N LEU A 78 5.48 6.00 -13.68
CA LEU A 78 6.25 6.77 -14.63
C LEU A 78 5.48 7.00 -15.95
N PRO A 79 5.83 8.05 -16.72
CA PRO A 79 5.02 8.49 -17.87
C PRO A 79 4.82 7.46 -18.98
N ALA A 80 5.71 6.48 -19.14
CA ALA A 80 5.56 5.46 -20.18
C ALA A 80 4.64 4.29 -19.80
N VAL A 81 4.05 4.31 -18.58
CA VAL A 81 3.04 3.34 -18.18
C VAL A 81 1.71 3.76 -18.80
N ASP A 82 1.25 3.01 -19.78
CA ASP A 82 0.03 3.28 -20.51
C ASP A 82 -1.25 2.87 -19.72
N ALA A 83 -2.43 3.15 -20.30
CA ALA A 83 -3.71 2.85 -19.68
C ALA A 83 -3.92 1.35 -19.42
N ASN A 84 -3.44 0.47 -20.32
CA ASN A 84 -3.55 -0.98 -20.15
C ASN A 84 -2.65 -1.49 -19.02
N ASP A 85 -1.45 -0.93 -18.90
CA ASP A 85 -0.51 -1.26 -17.82
C ASP A 85 -1.07 -0.77 -16.46
N ARG A 86 -1.68 0.43 -16.42
CA ARG A 86 -2.38 0.94 -15.22
C ARG A 86 -3.56 0.06 -14.82
N GLU A 87 -4.38 -0.36 -15.78
CA GLU A 87 -5.50 -1.27 -15.54
C GLU A 87 -5.01 -2.61 -15.00
N LEU A 88 -3.93 -3.16 -15.59
CA LEU A 88 -3.33 -4.41 -15.15
C LEU A 88 -2.82 -4.31 -13.71
N ALA A 89 -2.07 -3.26 -13.36
CA ALA A 89 -1.59 -2.99 -12.00
C ALA A 89 -2.77 -2.86 -11.03
N THR A 90 -3.80 -2.08 -11.39
CA THR A 90 -5.03 -1.91 -10.60
C THR A 90 -5.69 -3.26 -10.32
N ARG A 91 -5.90 -4.08 -11.34
CA ARG A 91 -6.55 -5.39 -11.21
C ARG A 91 -5.76 -6.35 -10.33
N LEU A 92 -4.42 -6.34 -10.44
CA LEU A 92 -3.56 -7.18 -9.60
C LEU A 92 -3.65 -6.79 -8.13
N LEU A 93 -3.64 -5.48 -7.81
CA LEU A 93 -3.63 -5.01 -6.44
C LEU A 93 -5.02 -4.94 -5.80
N LYS A 94 -6.08 -4.84 -6.60
CA LYS A 94 -7.47 -5.01 -6.12
C LYS A 94 -7.75 -6.39 -5.55
N ALA A 95 -6.94 -7.39 -5.87
CA ALA A 95 -7.05 -8.73 -5.27
C ALA A 95 -6.81 -8.74 -3.74
N VAL A 96 -6.18 -7.70 -3.18
CA VAL A 96 -5.85 -7.59 -1.76
C VAL A 96 -6.49 -6.37 -1.07
N GLY A 97 -7.38 -5.65 -1.75
CA GLY A 97 -8.10 -4.50 -1.20
C GLY A 97 -8.35 -3.37 -2.20
N GLU A 98 -8.54 -2.16 -1.69
CA GLU A 98 -8.80 -0.97 -2.50
C GLU A 98 -7.52 -0.39 -3.11
N VAL A 99 -7.67 0.33 -4.22
CA VAL A 99 -6.57 0.94 -4.97
C VAL A 99 -6.86 2.42 -5.21
N VAL A 100 -5.88 3.26 -4.93
CA VAL A 100 -5.94 4.72 -5.16
C VAL A 100 -4.73 5.15 -5.99
N TRP A 101 -4.98 5.69 -7.17
CA TRP A 101 -3.93 6.31 -7.99
C TRP A 101 -3.65 7.73 -7.50
N VAL A 102 -2.37 8.07 -7.41
CA VAL A 102 -1.86 9.41 -7.09
C VAL A 102 -0.90 9.87 -8.18
N ASP A 103 -0.69 11.19 -8.24
CA ASP A 103 -0.01 11.80 -9.38
C ASP A 103 1.49 11.51 -9.43
N ASP A 104 2.14 11.49 -8.26
CA ASP A 104 3.60 11.41 -8.15
C ASP A 104 4.09 10.72 -6.87
N ASP A 105 5.40 10.62 -6.72
CA ASP A 105 6.07 10.05 -5.55
C ASP A 105 5.81 10.85 -4.27
N ALA A 106 5.66 12.17 -4.35
CA ALA A 106 5.38 13.00 -3.18
C ALA A 106 3.98 12.73 -2.63
N ALA A 107 2.99 12.56 -3.52
CA ALA A 107 1.65 12.14 -3.14
C ALA A 107 1.65 10.69 -2.59
N LEU A 108 2.51 9.80 -3.12
CA LEU A 108 2.65 8.44 -2.58
C LEU A 108 3.31 8.42 -1.19
N ASP A 109 4.16 9.39 -0.86
CA ASP A 109 4.71 9.56 0.48
C ASP A 109 3.61 10.00 1.47
N ALA A 110 2.67 10.85 1.04
CA ALA A 110 1.48 11.19 1.84
C ALA A 110 0.58 9.96 2.07
N VAL A 111 0.40 9.09 1.05
CA VAL A 111 -0.28 7.79 1.22
C VAL A 111 0.44 6.93 2.26
N THR A 112 1.77 6.92 2.25
CA THR A 112 2.57 6.16 3.23
C THR A 112 2.29 6.62 4.66
N ALA A 113 2.24 7.94 4.89
CA ALA A 113 1.95 8.51 6.20
C ALA A 113 0.52 8.20 6.67
N LEU A 114 -0.47 8.30 5.76
CA LEU A 114 -1.88 8.12 6.10
C LEU A 114 -2.26 6.63 6.17
N SER A 115 -2.05 5.88 5.11
CA SER A 115 -2.57 4.53 4.94
C SER A 115 -1.50 3.46 5.21
N GLY A 116 -0.26 3.70 4.85
CA GLY A 116 0.85 2.78 5.15
C GLY A 116 1.08 2.62 6.65
N SER A 117 1.12 3.74 7.39
CA SER A 117 1.27 3.78 8.84
C SER A 117 -0.06 3.64 9.59
N GLY A 118 -1.18 3.92 8.94
CA GLY A 118 -2.53 3.96 9.52
C GLY A 118 -2.91 2.76 10.37
N PRO A 119 -2.63 1.51 9.95
CA PRO A 119 -2.95 0.33 10.76
C PRO A 119 -2.31 0.35 12.16
N ALA A 120 -1.10 0.89 12.30
CA ALA A 120 -0.45 1.02 13.60
C ALA A 120 -1.21 1.97 14.54
N TYR A 121 -1.75 3.07 14.01
CA TYR A 121 -2.57 4.01 14.78
C TYR A 121 -3.88 3.35 15.24
N VAL A 122 -4.53 2.59 14.35
CA VAL A 122 -5.74 1.84 14.67
C VAL A 122 -5.47 0.81 15.76
N PHE A 123 -4.37 0.06 15.67
CA PHE A 123 -4.02 -0.94 16.69
C PHE A 123 -3.72 -0.31 18.03
N LEU A 124 -3.00 0.81 18.08
CA LEU A 124 -2.74 1.55 19.32
C LEU A 124 -4.05 2.05 19.96
N PHE A 125 -4.98 2.54 19.15
CA PHE A 125 -6.28 2.98 19.65
C PHE A 125 -7.13 1.82 20.18
N LEU A 126 -7.14 0.69 19.48
CA LEU A 126 -7.81 -0.54 19.94
C LEU A 126 -7.21 -1.05 21.24
N GLU A 127 -5.89 -1.04 21.39
CA GLU A 127 -5.19 -1.40 22.62
C GLU A 127 -5.64 -0.52 23.79
N ALA A 128 -5.67 0.81 23.59
CA ALA A 128 -6.13 1.75 24.60
C ALA A 128 -7.60 1.54 25.01
N MET A 129 -8.48 1.28 24.03
CA MET A 129 -9.90 0.98 24.30
C MET A 129 -10.07 -0.31 25.10
N ILE A 130 -9.33 -1.36 24.77
CA ILE A 130 -9.35 -2.63 25.49
C ILE A 130 -8.87 -2.43 26.93
N ALA A 131 -7.74 -1.72 27.11
CA ALA A 131 -7.22 -1.42 28.44
C ALA A 131 -8.21 -0.61 29.30
N GLY A 132 -8.88 0.38 28.69
CA GLY A 132 -9.96 1.13 29.35
C GLY A 132 -11.13 0.25 29.77
N GLY A 133 -11.57 -0.66 28.91
CA GLY A 133 -12.63 -1.63 29.23
C GLY A 133 -12.28 -2.53 30.42
N LEU A 134 -11.06 -3.03 30.47
CA LEU A 134 -10.54 -3.83 31.59
C LEU A 134 -10.53 -3.02 32.89
N ALA A 135 -10.06 -1.77 32.85
CA ALA A 135 -10.05 -0.88 34.01
C ALA A 135 -11.46 -0.55 34.55
N LEU A 136 -12.47 -0.62 33.69
CA LEU A 136 -13.89 -0.45 34.04
C LEU A 136 -14.57 -1.75 34.50
N GLY A 137 -13.84 -2.88 34.60
CA GLY A 137 -14.35 -4.13 35.14
C GLY A 137 -14.90 -5.11 34.10
N LEU A 138 -14.74 -4.87 32.81
CA LEU A 138 -15.04 -5.85 31.77
C LEU A 138 -14.00 -6.97 31.78
N ASP A 139 -14.40 -8.17 31.42
CA ASP A 139 -13.43 -9.23 31.15
C ASP A 139 -12.71 -8.99 29.80
N ALA A 140 -11.61 -9.69 29.58
CA ALA A 140 -10.77 -9.49 28.41
C ALA A 140 -11.49 -9.79 27.07
N GLN A 141 -12.40 -10.77 27.08
CA GLN A 141 -13.17 -11.14 25.88
C GLN A 141 -14.23 -10.06 25.56
N GLN A 142 -14.91 -9.57 26.59
CA GLN A 142 -15.88 -8.48 26.47
C GLN A 142 -15.22 -7.19 25.98
N ALA A 143 -14.14 -6.77 26.64
CA ALA A 143 -13.41 -5.55 26.27
C ALA A 143 -12.91 -5.61 24.82
N ARG A 144 -12.29 -6.73 24.42
CA ARG A 144 -11.81 -6.94 23.05
C ARG A 144 -12.96 -6.93 22.03
N LYS A 145 -14.05 -7.65 22.31
CA LYS A 145 -15.21 -7.74 21.40
C LYS A 145 -15.87 -6.37 21.18
N LEU A 146 -16.05 -5.62 22.26
CA LEU A 146 -16.63 -4.27 22.20
C LEU A 146 -15.72 -3.30 21.43
N ALA A 147 -14.42 -3.26 21.71
CA ALA A 147 -13.49 -2.38 21.02
C ALA A 147 -13.45 -2.65 19.51
N LEU A 148 -13.28 -3.91 19.11
CA LEU A 148 -13.25 -4.28 17.68
C LEU A 148 -14.59 -3.98 16.99
N GLY A 149 -15.73 -4.33 17.63
CA GLY A 149 -17.04 -4.09 17.06
C GLY A 149 -17.36 -2.60 16.91
N THR A 150 -16.96 -1.78 17.88
CA THR A 150 -17.13 -0.32 17.82
C THR A 150 -16.32 0.27 16.66
N PHE A 151 -15.05 -0.10 16.52
CA PHE A 151 -14.22 0.38 15.43
C PHE A 151 -14.76 -0.02 14.05
N ALA A 152 -15.09 -1.29 13.88
CA ALA A 152 -15.66 -1.79 12.64
C ALA A 152 -17.00 -1.11 12.31
N GLY A 153 -17.86 -0.90 13.29
CA GLY A 153 -19.15 -0.23 13.12
C GLY A 153 -19.00 1.24 12.77
N ALA A 154 -18.15 1.97 13.50
CA ALA A 154 -17.92 3.40 13.27
C ALA A 154 -17.31 3.65 11.88
N THR A 155 -16.30 2.89 11.47
CA THR A 155 -15.70 3.02 10.14
C THR A 155 -16.69 2.67 9.03
N LYS A 156 -17.53 1.66 9.23
CA LYS A 156 -18.58 1.30 8.28
C LYS A 156 -19.64 2.40 8.17
N LEU A 157 -20.05 2.98 9.30
CA LEU A 157 -20.99 4.12 9.31
C LEU A 157 -20.41 5.32 8.55
N ALA A 158 -19.16 5.69 8.83
CA ALA A 158 -18.48 6.78 8.14
C ALA A 158 -18.35 6.54 6.63
N ALA A 159 -18.08 5.29 6.21
CA ALA A 159 -17.97 4.93 4.81
C ALA A 159 -19.32 4.94 4.05
N GLN A 160 -20.44 4.86 4.75
CA GLN A 160 -21.80 4.85 4.18
C GLN A 160 -22.54 6.18 4.33
N SER A 161 -21.96 7.13 5.05
CA SER A 161 -22.56 8.45 5.30
C SER A 161 -21.96 9.48 4.35
N ASP A 162 -22.80 10.43 3.91
CA ASP A 162 -22.36 11.62 3.21
C ASP A 162 -21.85 12.72 4.18
N GLU A 163 -22.06 12.52 5.50
CA GLU A 163 -21.60 13.44 6.54
C GLU A 163 -20.11 13.23 6.84
N SER A 164 -19.44 14.30 7.22
CA SER A 164 -18.04 14.21 7.66
C SER A 164 -17.92 13.47 9.01
N PRO A 165 -16.78 12.81 9.31
CA PRO A 165 -16.56 12.21 10.62
C PRO A 165 -16.65 13.19 11.81
N THR A 166 -16.57 14.48 11.56
CA THR A 166 -16.76 15.53 12.60
C THR A 166 -18.23 15.68 13.01
N VAL A 167 -19.15 15.31 12.14
CA VAL A 167 -20.61 15.42 12.36
C VAL A 167 -21.18 14.12 12.92
N LEU A 168 -20.61 12.97 12.54
CA LEU A 168 -20.97 11.64 13.02
C LEU A 168 -20.56 11.40 14.48
#